data_0b63298095b7e23efa0c8e1942658b02
#
_entry.id   0b63298095b7e23efa0c8e1942658b02
#
_cell.length_a   1.000
_cell.length_b   1.000
_cell.length_c   1.000
_cell.angle_alpha   90.00
_cell.angle_beta   90.00
_cell.angle_gamma   90.00
#
_symmetry.space_group_name_H-M   'P 1'
#
loop_
_entity.id
_entity.type
_entity.pdbx_description
1 polymer ?
#
loop_
_entity_poly.entity_id
_entity_poly.type
_entity_poly.pdbx_seq_one_letter_code
_entity_poly.pdbx_strand_id
1 'polypeptide(L)'
;MLNKLKKNQLFTAAAAASVLTVAPVYAANISLYRFRLDRIDRVSVNNSTFPHGPQTIIPVQPELILPVPAESPANNSLVQNTGANEYFQQGLNFAAQQNTASAEEAFRRAIQIDPNFAEAYANLASILANQNRLAEALPYLETAIRLKPNLPEFYYMRAKVLSAQNKRAEAVESVKKARDLYRNQGKTQAANKLDEVIKNLSK
;
A
#
# COMPACT_ATOMS: atom_id res chain seq x y z
N MET A 1 15.09 1.08 -50.92
CA MET A 1 15.01 0.25 -49.69
C MET A 1 15.99 0.66 -48.58
N LEU A 2 16.56 1.83 -48.58
CA LEU A 2 17.60 2.28 -47.60
C LEU A 2 17.10 3.21 -46.48
N ASN A 3 15.79 3.50 -46.38
CA ASN A 3 15.29 4.52 -45.46
C ASN A 3 14.53 3.93 -44.24
N LYS A 4 14.49 2.59 -44.10
CA LYS A 4 13.85 1.95 -42.91
C LYS A 4 14.81 1.54 -41.79
N LEU A 5 16.12 1.57 -42.06
CA LEU A 5 17.15 1.13 -41.08
C LEU A 5 17.67 2.25 -40.17
N LYS A 6 17.41 3.53 -40.48
CA LYS A 6 17.89 4.66 -39.65
C LYS A 6 16.97 5.08 -38.50
N LYS A 7 15.73 4.58 -38.46
CA LYS A 7 14.78 4.93 -37.36
C LYS A 7 14.89 4.02 -36.14
N ASN A 8 15.45 2.82 -36.27
CA ASN A 8 15.55 1.89 -35.13
C ASN A 8 16.83 2.04 -34.29
N GLN A 9 17.81 2.81 -34.74
CA GLN A 9 19.03 3.02 -33.94
C GLN A 9 18.96 4.26 -33.02
N LEU A 10 17.96 5.12 -33.18
CA LEU A 10 17.77 6.30 -32.31
C LEU A 10 16.94 6.02 -31.06
N PHE A 11 16.24 4.87 -31.00
CA PHE A 11 15.46 4.48 -29.82
C PHE A 11 16.24 3.69 -28.76
N THR A 12 17.41 3.15 -29.11
CA THR A 12 18.24 2.38 -28.17
C THR A 12 19.21 3.22 -27.36
N ALA A 13 19.46 4.46 -27.75
CA ALA A 13 20.36 5.35 -27.01
C ALA A 13 19.69 6.15 -25.88
N ALA A 14 18.35 6.33 -25.92
CA ALA A 14 17.62 7.07 -24.89
C ALA A 14 17.25 6.22 -23.65
N ALA A 15 17.23 4.89 -23.77
CA ALA A 15 16.90 3.99 -22.67
C ALA A 15 18.10 3.70 -21.74
N ALA A 16 19.33 3.94 -22.20
CA ALA A 16 20.53 3.68 -21.40
C ALA A 16 20.94 4.82 -20.46
N ALA A 17 20.40 6.03 -20.66
CA ALA A 17 20.77 7.20 -19.85
C ALA A 17 19.95 7.34 -18.56
N SER A 18 18.81 6.64 -18.41
CA SER A 18 17.94 6.77 -17.24
C SER A 18 18.27 5.80 -16.10
N VAL A 19 19.16 4.83 -16.30
CA VAL A 19 19.50 3.82 -15.28
C VAL A 19 20.69 4.22 -14.41
N LEU A 20 21.44 5.26 -14.78
CA LEU A 20 22.70 5.63 -14.12
C LEU A 20 22.55 6.68 -12.99
N THR A 21 21.36 7.21 -12.73
CA THR A 21 21.16 8.22 -11.67
C THR A 21 20.56 7.68 -10.36
N VAL A 22 20.22 6.40 -10.27
CA VAL A 22 19.67 5.79 -9.03
C VAL A 22 20.72 4.96 -8.26
N ALA A 23 21.86 4.67 -8.88
CA ALA A 23 22.89 3.83 -8.28
C ALA A 23 23.60 4.37 -7.02
N PRO A 24 23.80 5.69 -6.78
CA PRO A 24 24.55 6.13 -5.61
C PRO A 24 23.79 6.02 -4.28
N VAL A 25 22.45 5.99 -4.30
CA VAL A 25 21.65 5.95 -3.06
C VAL A 25 21.58 4.53 -2.48
N TYR A 26 21.59 3.49 -3.34
CA TYR A 26 21.57 2.10 -2.89
C TYR A 26 22.94 1.60 -2.40
N ALA A 27 24.03 2.11 -2.99
CA ALA A 27 25.38 1.72 -2.57
C ALA A 27 25.73 2.23 -1.16
N ALA A 28 25.22 3.40 -0.75
CA ALA A 28 25.45 3.95 0.57
C ALA A 28 24.72 3.14 1.67
N ASN A 29 23.55 2.58 1.37
CA ASN A 29 22.79 1.79 2.33
C ASN A 29 23.39 0.39 2.57
N ILE A 30 23.97 -0.23 1.55
CA ILE A 30 24.61 -1.56 1.69
C ILE A 30 25.90 -1.45 2.53
N SER A 31 26.63 -0.35 2.45
CA SER A 31 27.84 -0.13 3.25
C SER A 31 27.52 0.03 4.74
N LEU A 32 26.39 0.65 5.10
CA LEU A 32 25.92 0.80 6.49
C LEU A 32 25.43 -0.53 7.08
N TYR A 33 24.80 -1.38 6.28
CA TYR A 33 24.37 -2.72 6.74
C TYR A 33 25.54 -3.68 6.93
N ARG A 34 26.59 -3.59 6.09
CA ARG A 34 27.79 -4.43 6.22
C ARG A 34 28.59 -4.11 7.48
N PHE A 35 28.62 -2.85 7.89
CA PHE A 35 29.29 -2.43 9.11
C PHE A 35 28.59 -2.90 10.40
N ARG A 36 27.29 -3.18 10.33
CA ARG A 36 26.49 -3.63 11.48
C ARG A 36 26.59 -5.15 11.70
N LEU A 37 26.83 -5.93 10.65
CA LEU A 37 27.00 -7.39 10.74
C LEU A 37 28.40 -7.80 11.22
N ASP A 38 29.44 -7.06 10.86
CA ASP A 38 30.81 -7.37 11.29
C ASP A 38 31.06 -7.15 12.81
N ARG A 39 30.11 -6.51 13.51
CA ARG A 39 30.20 -6.26 14.96
C ARG A 39 29.53 -7.33 15.82
N ILE A 40 28.71 -8.19 15.24
CA ILE A 40 27.98 -9.23 15.97
C ILE A 40 28.78 -10.55 16.03
N ASP A 41 29.64 -10.79 15.05
CA ASP A 41 30.40 -12.06 14.96
C ASP A 41 31.65 -12.13 15.85
N ARG A 42 31.92 -11.11 16.68
CA ARG A 42 33.11 -11.11 17.61
C ARG A 42 32.75 -11.36 19.07
N VAL A 43 31.56 -11.85 19.37
CA VAL A 43 31.31 -12.42 20.68
C VAL A 43 31.58 -13.93 20.60
N SER A 44 32.83 -14.27 20.41
CA SER A 44 33.31 -15.64 20.62
C SER A 44 33.40 -15.87 22.11
N VAL A 45 32.47 -16.62 22.66
CA VAL A 45 32.53 -17.08 24.04
C VAL A 45 33.56 -18.19 24.11
N ASN A 46 34.80 -17.85 24.42
CA ASN A 46 35.82 -18.85 24.81
C ASN A 46 35.53 -19.32 26.23
N ASN A 47 34.87 -20.45 26.33
CA ASN A 47 34.86 -21.26 27.56
C ASN A 47 36.20 -21.97 27.66
N SER A 48 37.17 -21.39 28.33
CA SER A 48 38.35 -22.10 28.84
C SER A 48 38.69 -21.57 30.22
N THR A 49 38.54 -22.45 31.18
CA THR A 49 39.07 -22.51 32.55
C THR A 49 40.19 -21.51 32.87
N PHE A 50 39.89 -20.61 33.84
CA PHE A 50 40.88 -19.73 34.45
C PHE A 50 41.29 -20.22 35.87
N PRO A 51 42.56 -20.39 36.17
CA PRO A 51 43.06 -20.42 37.54
C PRO A 51 43.22 -18.99 38.09
N HIS A 52 42.98 -18.85 39.36
CA HIS A 52 42.92 -17.62 40.14
C HIS A 52 44.09 -16.67 39.93
N GLY A 53 43.83 -15.44 39.47
CA GLY A 53 44.68 -14.29 39.51
C GLY A 53 43.87 -13.02 39.89
N PRO A 54 44.52 -11.93 40.41
CA PRO A 54 43.77 -10.77 40.92
C PRO A 54 42.98 -10.10 39.80
N GLN A 55 41.69 -9.93 40.00
CA GLN A 55 40.77 -9.27 39.04
C GLN A 55 41.09 -7.78 39.02
N THR A 56 41.74 -7.31 37.97
CA THR A 56 41.81 -5.88 37.68
C THR A 56 40.47 -5.44 37.13
N ILE A 57 39.68 -4.75 37.92
CA ILE A 57 38.43 -4.12 37.48
C ILE A 57 38.82 -3.00 36.51
N ILE A 58 38.66 -3.24 35.22
CA ILE A 58 38.77 -2.20 34.21
C ILE A 58 37.50 -1.37 34.36
N PRO A 59 37.58 -0.06 34.68
CA PRO A 59 36.39 0.76 34.72
C PRO A 59 35.77 0.81 33.32
N VAL A 60 34.58 0.27 33.19
CA VAL A 60 33.75 0.43 31.96
C VAL A 60 33.48 1.93 31.82
N GLN A 61 34.15 2.57 30.88
CA GLN A 61 33.85 3.93 30.48
C GLN A 61 32.36 3.97 30.09
N PRO A 62 31.54 4.90 30.59
CA PRO A 62 30.22 5.06 30.09
C PRO A 62 30.35 5.42 28.61
N GLU A 63 29.99 4.48 27.74
CA GLU A 63 29.90 4.77 26.31
C GLU A 63 29.04 6.02 26.16
N LEU A 64 29.61 7.04 25.52
CA LEU A 64 28.87 8.20 25.07
C LEU A 64 27.76 7.65 24.14
N ILE A 65 26.58 7.48 24.71
CA ILE A 65 25.35 7.25 23.91
C ILE A 65 25.15 8.54 23.15
N LEU A 66 25.75 8.65 21.98
CA LEU A 66 25.38 9.71 21.05
C LEU A 66 23.88 9.62 20.87
N PRO A 67 23.13 10.70 21.08
CA PRO A 67 21.70 10.68 20.83
C PRO A 67 21.52 10.23 19.38
N VAL A 68 20.81 9.11 19.19
CA VAL A 68 20.35 8.69 17.87
C VAL A 68 19.58 9.88 17.32
N PRO A 69 19.98 10.48 16.19
CA PRO A 69 19.23 11.58 15.63
C PRO A 69 17.79 11.08 15.48
N ALA A 70 16.86 11.77 16.16
CA ALA A 70 15.43 11.44 16.04
C ALA A 70 15.11 11.45 14.55
N GLU A 71 14.74 10.30 14.00
CA GLU A 71 14.34 10.19 12.61
C GLU A 71 13.25 11.22 12.37
N SER A 72 13.50 12.15 11.46
CA SER A 72 12.53 13.19 11.14
C SER A 72 11.21 12.55 10.77
N PRO A 73 10.09 12.95 11.36
CA PRO A 73 8.76 12.37 11.05
C PRO A 73 8.42 12.44 9.55
N ALA A 74 9.05 13.35 8.80
CA ALA A 74 8.93 13.46 7.36
C ALA A 74 9.50 12.26 6.57
N ASN A 75 10.62 11.65 7.04
CA ASN A 75 11.20 10.49 6.34
C ASN A 75 10.38 9.22 6.57
N ASN A 76 9.73 9.11 7.72
CA ASN A 76 8.92 7.94 8.04
C ASN A 76 7.64 7.89 7.18
N SER A 77 7.00 9.01 6.91
CA SER A 77 5.79 9.07 6.08
C SER A 77 6.03 8.72 4.61
N LEU A 78 7.18 9.11 4.04
CA LEU A 78 7.54 8.75 2.66
C LEU A 78 7.82 7.26 2.51
N VAL A 79 8.55 6.65 3.46
CA VAL A 79 8.84 5.22 3.45
C VAL A 79 7.57 4.39 3.68
N GLN A 80 6.69 4.84 4.57
CA GLN A 80 5.40 4.18 4.83
C GLN A 80 4.50 4.23 3.59
N ASN A 81 4.38 5.39 2.93
CA ASN A 81 3.57 5.51 1.71
C ASN A 81 4.09 4.64 0.57
N THR A 82 5.41 4.48 0.43
CA THR A 82 5.98 3.59 -0.59
C THR A 82 5.60 2.14 -0.33
N GLY A 83 5.79 1.65 0.90
CA GLY A 83 5.46 0.28 1.26
C GLY A 83 3.96 -0.04 1.15
N ALA A 84 3.09 0.88 1.57
CA ALA A 84 1.64 0.72 1.44
C ALA A 84 1.20 0.60 -0.03
N ASN A 85 1.77 1.46 -0.91
CA ASN A 85 1.49 1.41 -2.34
C ASN A 85 1.99 0.10 -2.99
N GLU A 86 3.14 -0.41 -2.58
CA GLU A 86 3.66 -1.68 -3.10
C GLU A 86 2.70 -2.84 -2.78
N TYR A 87 2.26 -2.97 -1.53
CA TYR A 87 1.28 -3.98 -1.16
C TYR A 87 -0.07 -3.78 -1.84
N PHE A 88 -0.50 -2.53 -2.02
CA PHE A 88 -1.72 -2.23 -2.77
C PHE A 88 -1.63 -2.71 -4.22
N GLN A 89 -0.53 -2.44 -4.92
CA GLN A 89 -0.30 -2.93 -6.29
C GLN A 89 -0.22 -4.45 -6.36
N GLN A 90 0.43 -5.10 -5.39
CA GLN A 90 0.41 -6.56 -5.28
C GLN A 90 -1.02 -7.09 -5.13
N GLY A 91 -1.82 -6.44 -4.28
CA GLY A 91 -3.23 -6.78 -4.10
C GLY A 91 -4.05 -6.67 -5.39
N LEU A 92 -3.84 -5.63 -6.17
CA LEU A 92 -4.48 -5.47 -7.49
C LEU A 92 -4.06 -6.57 -8.46
N ASN A 93 -2.77 -6.93 -8.49
CA ASN A 93 -2.25 -8.00 -9.33
C ASN A 93 -2.84 -9.36 -8.95
N PHE A 94 -2.91 -9.68 -7.66
CA PHE A 94 -3.55 -10.91 -7.18
C PHE A 94 -5.06 -10.93 -7.49
N ALA A 95 -5.75 -9.81 -7.34
CA ALA A 95 -7.17 -9.69 -7.68
C ALA A 95 -7.40 -9.93 -9.19
N ALA A 96 -6.55 -9.39 -10.06
CA ALA A 96 -6.60 -9.64 -11.50
C ALA A 96 -6.38 -11.11 -11.86
N GLN A 97 -5.58 -11.83 -11.08
CA GLN A 97 -5.35 -13.28 -11.20
C GLN A 97 -6.45 -14.13 -10.53
N GLN A 98 -7.50 -13.50 -9.99
CA GLN A 98 -8.56 -14.15 -9.20
C GLN A 98 -8.05 -14.86 -7.92
N ASN A 99 -6.83 -14.58 -7.51
CA ASN A 99 -6.27 -15.05 -6.24
C ASN A 99 -6.77 -14.16 -5.10
N THR A 100 -8.02 -14.38 -4.68
CA THR A 100 -8.69 -13.53 -3.69
C THR A 100 -8.05 -13.60 -2.31
N ALA A 101 -7.47 -14.74 -1.92
CA ALA A 101 -6.81 -14.87 -0.62
C ALA A 101 -5.55 -14.02 -0.52
N SER A 102 -4.67 -14.09 -1.53
CA SER A 102 -3.45 -13.26 -1.57
C SER A 102 -3.78 -11.77 -1.76
N ALA A 103 -4.84 -11.45 -2.52
CA ALA A 103 -5.31 -10.06 -2.66
C ALA A 103 -5.80 -9.49 -1.32
N GLU A 104 -6.57 -10.27 -0.55
CA GLU A 104 -7.03 -9.87 0.79
C GLU A 104 -5.86 -9.58 1.72
N GLU A 105 -4.86 -10.48 1.77
CA GLU A 105 -3.68 -10.28 2.60
C GLU A 105 -2.90 -9.01 2.18
N ALA A 106 -2.66 -8.81 0.90
CA ALA A 106 -1.93 -7.66 0.40
C ALA A 106 -2.64 -6.33 0.73
N PHE A 107 -3.97 -6.24 0.55
CA PHE A 107 -4.72 -5.05 0.93
C PHE A 107 -4.72 -4.81 2.44
N ARG A 108 -4.78 -5.86 3.27
CA ARG A 108 -4.65 -5.73 4.73
C ARG A 108 -3.26 -5.21 5.11
N ARG A 109 -2.19 -5.65 4.44
CA ARG A 109 -0.83 -5.13 4.65
C ARG A 109 -0.73 -3.65 4.27
N ALA A 110 -1.31 -3.26 3.12
CA ALA A 110 -1.37 -1.85 2.73
C ALA A 110 -2.05 -0.98 3.80
N ILE A 111 -3.19 -1.42 4.34
CA ILE A 111 -3.94 -0.74 5.40
C ILE A 111 -3.14 -0.68 6.72
N GLN A 112 -2.41 -1.74 7.05
CA GLN A 112 -1.58 -1.78 8.26
C GLN A 112 -0.45 -0.76 8.20
N ILE A 113 0.13 -0.54 7.02
CA ILE A 113 1.21 0.42 6.80
C ILE A 113 0.66 1.84 6.71
N ASP A 114 -0.43 2.05 5.96
CA ASP A 114 -1.12 3.34 5.84
C ASP A 114 -2.61 3.19 6.20
N PRO A 115 -3.00 3.48 7.44
CA PRO A 115 -4.40 3.44 7.86
C PRO A 115 -5.31 4.47 7.17
N ASN A 116 -4.75 5.42 6.42
CA ASN A 116 -5.50 6.42 5.66
C ASN A 116 -5.64 6.07 4.16
N PHE A 117 -5.22 4.89 3.76
CA PHE A 117 -5.26 4.45 2.37
C PHE A 117 -6.69 4.00 1.98
N ALA A 118 -7.54 4.96 1.66
CA ALA A 118 -8.96 4.73 1.37
C ALA A 118 -9.20 3.69 0.26
N GLU A 119 -8.39 3.69 -0.79
CA GLU A 119 -8.51 2.75 -1.90
C GLU A 119 -8.21 1.30 -1.49
N ALA A 120 -7.30 1.10 -0.55
CA ALA A 120 -7.02 -0.23 -0.01
C ALA A 120 -8.22 -0.79 0.77
N TYR A 121 -8.89 0.05 1.58
CA TYR A 121 -10.14 -0.32 2.24
C TYR A 121 -11.24 -0.71 1.25
N ALA A 122 -11.45 0.09 0.21
CA ALA A 122 -12.47 -0.17 -0.79
C ALA A 122 -12.20 -1.45 -1.58
N ASN A 123 -10.94 -1.71 -1.96
CA ASN A 123 -10.57 -2.93 -2.68
C ASN A 123 -10.66 -4.17 -1.79
N LEU A 124 -10.24 -4.08 -0.51
CA LEU A 124 -10.45 -5.16 0.46
C LEU A 124 -11.94 -5.51 0.59
N ALA A 125 -12.79 -4.50 0.71
CA ALA A 125 -14.25 -4.71 0.76
C ALA A 125 -14.78 -5.38 -0.51
N SER A 126 -14.24 -5.04 -1.68
CA SER A 126 -14.61 -5.69 -2.95
C SER A 126 -14.23 -7.17 -2.95
N ILE A 127 -13.04 -7.51 -2.48
CA ILE A 127 -12.61 -8.91 -2.35
C ILE A 127 -13.53 -9.69 -1.39
N LEU A 128 -13.82 -9.12 -0.22
CA LEU A 128 -14.72 -9.73 0.76
C LEU A 128 -16.15 -9.93 0.18
N ALA A 129 -16.66 -8.95 -0.55
CA ALA A 129 -17.96 -9.06 -1.21
C ALA A 129 -17.97 -10.18 -2.27
N ASN A 130 -16.91 -10.32 -3.05
CA ASN A 130 -16.76 -11.41 -4.02
C ASN A 130 -16.69 -12.80 -3.36
N GLN A 131 -16.20 -12.86 -2.11
CA GLN A 131 -16.21 -14.07 -1.28
C GLN A 131 -17.56 -14.28 -0.56
N ASN A 132 -18.59 -13.48 -0.87
CA ASN A 132 -19.89 -13.46 -0.18
C ASN A 132 -19.84 -13.09 1.31
N ARG A 133 -18.74 -12.48 1.77
CA ARG A 133 -18.54 -11.98 3.14
C ARG A 133 -19.07 -10.54 3.25
N LEU A 134 -20.36 -10.38 2.90
CA LEU A 134 -20.99 -9.06 2.72
C LEU A 134 -21.04 -8.23 4.01
N ALA A 135 -21.24 -8.88 5.16
CA ALA A 135 -21.30 -8.22 6.46
C ALA A 135 -19.95 -7.61 6.86
N GLU A 136 -18.86 -8.30 6.49
CA GLU A 136 -17.51 -7.82 6.75
C GLU A 136 -17.07 -6.71 5.77
N ALA A 137 -17.59 -6.71 4.54
CA ALA A 137 -17.25 -5.73 3.54
C ALA A 137 -17.74 -4.30 3.88
N LEU A 138 -18.91 -4.17 4.49
CA LEU A 138 -19.54 -2.86 4.77
C LEU A 138 -18.67 -1.94 5.62
N PRO A 139 -18.12 -2.32 6.78
CA PRO A 139 -17.32 -1.43 7.61
C PRO A 139 -16.05 -0.93 6.91
N TYR A 140 -15.46 -1.72 6.00
CA TYR A 140 -14.33 -1.27 5.20
C TYR A 140 -14.76 -0.19 4.19
N LEU A 141 -15.92 -0.32 3.54
CA LEU A 141 -16.46 0.72 2.65
C LEU A 141 -16.84 2.00 3.41
N GLU A 142 -17.38 1.88 4.61
CA GLU A 142 -17.67 3.03 5.47
C GLU A 142 -16.38 3.79 5.84
N THR A 143 -15.31 3.07 6.15
CA THR A 143 -13.99 3.67 6.38
C THR A 143 -13.45 4.36 5.14
N ALA A 144 -13.53 3.73 3.96
CA ALA A 144 -13.10 4.32 2.70
C ALA A 144 -13.88 5.62 2.39
N ILE A 145 -15.19 5.62 2.59
CA ILE A 145 -16.06 6.79 2.42
C ILE A 145 -15.69 7.90 3.42
N ARG A 146 -15.43 7.56 4.67
CA ARG A 146 -15.03 8.54 5.69
C ARG A 146 -13.70 9.20 5.35
N LEU A 147 -12.75 8.44 4.82
CA LEU A 147 -11.44 8.94 4.40
C LEU A 147 -11.53 9.82 3.14
N LYS A 148 -12.35 9.41 2.16
CA LYS A 148 -12.54 10.14 0.88
C LYS A 148 -14.02 10.25 0.53
N PRO A 149 -14.76 11.19 1.15
CA PRO A 149 -16.22 11.29 1.01
C PRO A 149 -16.69 11.80 -0.36
N ASN A 150 -15.78 12.31 -1.19
CA ASN A 150 -16.11 12.87 -2.51
C ASN A 150 -15.87 11.86 -3.66
N LEU A 151 -15.56 10.58 -3.37
CA LEU A 151 -15.36 9.54 -4.37
C LEU A 151 -16.67 8.77 -4.61
N PRO A 152 -17.34 8.97 -5.75
CA PRO A 152 -18.63 8.32 -6.05
C PRO A 152 -18.50 6.80 -6.16
N GLU A 153 -17.32 6.30 -6.54
CA GLU A 153 -17.05 4.87 -6.68
C GLU A 153 -17.28 4.11 -5.36
N PHE A 154 -16.93 4.69 -4.22
CA PHE A 154 -17.09 4.03 -2.92
C PHE A 154 -18.57 3.89 -2.52
N TYR A 155 -19.37 4.89 -2.81
CA TYR A 155 -20.82 4.80 -2.58
C TYR A 155 -21.47 3.77 -3.50
N TYR A 156 -21.03 3.68 -4.75
CA TYR A 156 -21.53 2.67 -5.67
C TYR A 156 -21.13 1.25 -5.23
N MET A 157 -19.90 1.05 -4.75
CA MET A 157 -19.47 -0.24 -4.17
C MET A 157 -20.32 -0.60 -2.95
N ARG A 158 -20.56 0.36 -2.04
CA ARG A 158 -21.46 0.16 -0.89
C ARG A 158 -22.86 -0.25 -1.34
N ALA A 159 -23.42 0.40 -2.35
CA ALA A 159 -24.73 0.06 -2.89
C ALA A 159 -24.80 -1.38 -3.43
N LYS A 160 -23.74 -1.85 -4.10
CA LYS A 160 -23.66 -3.23 -4.57
C LYS A 160 -23.69 -4.23 -3.41
N VAL A 161 -22.94 -3.98 -2.35
CA VAL A 161 -22.90 -4.84 -1.16
C VAL A 161 -24.26 -4.83 -0.45
N LEU A 162 -24.87 -3.66 -0.27
CA LEU A 162 -26.20 -3.53 0.35
C LEU A 162 -27.29 -4.23 -0.48
N SER A 163 -27.22 -4.12 -1.79
CA SER A 163 -28.15 -4.81 -2.70
C SER A 163 -28.01 -6.33 -2.59
N ALA A 164 -26.80 -6.84 -2.49
CA ALA A 164 -26.54 -8.27 -2.27
C ALA A 164 -27.03 -8.76 -0.90
N GLN A 165 -27.13 -7.88 0.10
CA GLN A 165 -27.74 -8.15 1.40
C GLN A 165 -29.27 -7.98 1.39
N ASN A 166 -29.91 -7.74 0.23
CA ASN A 166 -31.34 -7.39 0.09
C ASN A 166 -31.74 -6.07 0.79
N LYS A 167 -30.82 -5.21 1.16
CA LYS A 167 -31.06 -3.88 1.75
C LYS A 167 -31.27 -2.85 0.64
N ARG A 168 -32.36 -3.05 -0.15
CA ARG A 168 -32.61 -2.26 -1.38
C ARG A 168 -32.72 -0.76 -1.11
N ALA A 169 -33.42 -0.34 -0.06
CA ALA A 169 -33.60 1.07 0.26
C ALA A 169 -32.27 1.77 0.52
N GLU A 170 -31.40 1.16 1.34
CA GLU A 170 -30.06 1.70 1.63
C GLU A 170 -29.15 1.68 0.40
N ALA A 171 -29.29 0.66 -0.46
CA ALA A 171 -28.57 0.60 -1.73
C ALA A 171 -28.97 1.76 -2.65
N VAL A 172 -30.28 2.04 -2.80
CA VAL A 172 -30.77 3.17 -3.60
C VAL A 172 -30.21 4.49 -3.09
N GLU A 173 -30.22 4.75 -1.79
CA GLU A 173 -29.65 5.98 -1.23
C GLU A 173 -28.14 6.09 -1.52
N SER A 174 -27.41 4.99 -1.44
CA SER A 174 -25.99 4.97 -1.79
C SER A 174 -25.75 5.26 -3.28
N VAL A 175 -26.57 4.70 -4.19
CA VAL A 175 -26.47 5.02 -5.63
C VAL A 175 -26.81 6.47 -5.91
N LYS A 176 -27.85 7.04 -5.27
CA LYS A 176 -28.18 8.47 -5.40
C LYS A 176 -27.01 9.35 -5.01
N LYS A 177 -26.34 9.03 -3.89
CA LYS A 177 -25.17 9.79 -3.45
C LYS A 177 -24.03 9.72 -4.47
N ALA A 178 -23.72 8.53 -5.01
CA ALA A 178 -22.74 8.35 -6.07
C ALA A 178 -23.08 9.16 -7.33
N ARG A 179 -24.35 9.10 -7.77
CA ARG A 179 -24.85 9.87 -8.91
C ARG A 179 -24.67 11.37 -8.73
N ASP A 180 -25.03 11.92 -7.58
CA ASP A 180 -24.94 13.34 -7.31
C ASP A 180 -23.48 13.81 -7.27
N LEU A 181 -22.58 12.99 -6.72
CA LEU A 181 -21.14 13.25 -6.78
C LEU A 181 -20.61 13.25 -8.22
N TYR A 182 -21.06 12.30 -9.08
CA TYR A 182 -20.69 12.33 -10.51
C TYR A 182 -21.22 13.57 -11.22
N ARG A 183 -22.44 14.01 -10.92
CA ARG A 183 -23.00 15.27 -11.47
C ARG A 183 -22.15 16.46 -11.06
N ASN A 184 -21.79 16.56 -9.79
CA ASN A 184 -20.95 17.64 -9.27
C ASN A 184 -19.54 17.65 -9.88
N GLN A 185 -19.05 16.49 -10.32
CA GLN A 185 -17.78 16.34 -11.05
C GLN A 185 -17.91 16.55 -12.56
N GLY A 186 -19.09 16.90 -13.08
CA GLY A 186 -19.35 17.05 -14.51
C GLY A 186 -19.41 15.73 -15.29
N LYS A 187 -19.36 14.58 -14.62
CA LYS A 187 -19.39 13.24 -15.23
C LYS A 187 -20.83 12.80 -15.54
N THR A 188 -21.52 13.54 -16.40
CA THR A 188 -22.95 13.38 -16.68
C THR A 188 -23.30 11.98 -17.19
N GLN A 189 -22.46 11.39 -18.05
CA GLN A 189 -22.72 10.04 -18.57
C GLN A 189 -22.70 8.97 -17.47
N ALA A 190 -21.76 9.07 -16.52
CA ALA A 190 -21.72 8.17 -15.39
C ALA A 190 -22.94 8.35 -14.48
N ALA A 191 -23.35 9.59 -14.24
CA ALA A 191 -24.54 9.88 -13.45
C ALA A 191 -25.82 9.30 -14.09
N ASN A 192 -26.00 9.46 -15.40
CA ASN A 192 -27.17 8.93 -16.12
C ASN A 192 -27.25 7.40 -16.04
N LYS A 193 -26.13 6.70 -16.10
CA LYS A 193 -26.11 5.23 -15.89
C LYS A 193 -26.60 4.86 -14.50
N LEU A 194 -26.29 5.66 -13.48
CA LEU A 194 -26.76 5.39 -12.12
C LEU A 194 -28.26 5.70 -11.95
N ASP A 195 -28.87 6.61 -12.74
CA ASP A 195 -30.33 6.80 -12.75
C ASP A 195 -31.06 5.53 -13.20
N GLU A 196 -30.50 4.79 -14.17
CA GLU A 196 -31.05 3.50 -14.58
C GLU A 196 -30.91 2.44 -13.48
N VAL A 197 -29.76 2.42 -12.77
CA VAL A 197 -29.56 1.52 -11.63
C VAL A 197 -30.59 1.81 -10.53
N ILE A 198 -30.82 3.08 -10.19
CA ILE A 198 -31.82 3.48 -9.20
C ILE A 198 -33.21 2.97 -9.62
N LYS A 199 -33.59 3.18 -10.88
CA LYS A 199 -34.90 2.71 -11.42
C LYS A 199 -35.07 1.20 -11.29
N ASN A 200 -34.00 0.43 -11.52
CA ASN A 200 -34.03 -1.03 -11.43
C ASN A 200 -34.08 -1.53 -9.98
N LEU A 201 -33.37 -0.86 -9.06
CA LEU A 201 -33.41 -1.21 -7.63
C LEU A 201 -34.71 -0.82 -6.94
N SER A 202 -35.51 0.12 -7.52
CA SER A 202 -36.74 0.63 -6.96
C SER A 202 -37.99 -0.18 -7.39
N LYS A 203 -37.81 -1.17 -8.26
CA LYS A 203 -38.84 -2.14 -8.66
C LYS A 203 -38.88 -3.32 -7.69
#